data_662bbec26c144baa87fe0868ac544b17
#
_entry.id   662bbec26c144baa87fe0868ac544b17
#
_cell.length_a   1.000
_cell.length_b   1.000
_cell.length_c   1.000
_cell.angle_alpha   90.00
_cell.angle_beta   90.00
_cell.angle_gamma   90.00
#
_symmetry.space_group_name_H-M   'P 1'
#
loop_
_entity.id
_entity.type
_entity.pdbx_description
1 polymer ?
#
loop_
_entity_poly.entity_id
_entity_poly.type
_entity_poly.pdbx_seq_one_letter_code
_entity_poly.pdbx_strand_id
1 'polypeptide(L)'
;CERLAYYGLQTNLVVYLMTSCGFSVPEANIQVNLWSAGCYVMPLAGGWLSDAVLGRYRTILLFSNVYACGMALCVLATVLPPGGGRVGALFAGLYVVAVGTGGIKPCVSTFGADQFDTSIPQHRRDKDSFFNLFYGFSCRKFFYHEFEI
;
A
#
# COMPACT_ATOMS: atom_id res chain seq x y z
N CYS A 1 -9.22 -2.77 -2.99
CA CYS A 1 -9.34 -2.50 -1.55
C CYS A 1 -8.04 -1.94 -0.93
N GLU A 2 -6.86 -2.55 -1.18
CA GLU A 2 -5.59 -2.10 -0.58
C GLU A 2 -5.28 -0.64 -0.91
N ARG A 3 -5.38 -0.22 -2.18
CA ARG A 3 -5.13 1.17 -2.58
C ARG A 3 -6.06 2.18 -1.91
N LEU A 4 -7.33 1.81 -1.71
CA LEU A 4 -8.28 2.67 -1.01
C LEU A 4 -7.87 2.87 0.46
N ALA A 5 -7.46 1.79 1.13
CA ALA A 5 -6.99 1.85 2.51
C ALA A 5 -5.70 2.68 2.63
N TYR A 6 -4.76 2.52 1.69
CA TYR A 6 -3.51 3.28 1.65
C TYR A 6 -3.76 4.78 1.51
N TYR A 7 -4.57 5.21 0.53
CA TYR A 7 -4.87 6.64 0.33
C TYR A 7 -5.67 7.21 1.49
N GLY A 8 -6.67 6.48 1.99
CA GLY A 8 -7.43 6.91 3.17
C GLY A 8 -6.55 7.07 4.41
N LEU A 9 -5.56 6.20 4.60
CA LEU A 9 -4.60 6.34 5.68
C LEU A 9 -3.69 7.56 5.46
N GLN A 10 -3.16 7.75 4.25
CA GLN A 10 -2.22 8.83 3.93
C GLN A 10 -2.82 10.22 4.15
N THR A 11 -4.04 10.46 3.69
CA THR A 11 -4.71 11.77 3.82
C THR A 11 -5.07 12.10 5.26
N ASN A 12 -5.52 11.11 6.03
CA ASN A 12 -5.91 11.31 7.42
C ASN A 12 -4.72 11.28 8.39
N LEU A 13 -3.58 10.72 7.98
CA LEU A 13 -2.43 10.54 8.87
C LEU A 13 -1.84 11.86 9.33
N VAL A 14 -1.74 12.87 8.46
CA VAL A 14 -1.23 14.22 8.82
C VAL A 14 -2.12 14.82 9.90
N VAL A 15 -3.43 14.81 9.68
CA VAL A 15 -4.41 15.36 10.65
C VAL A 15 -4.34 14.60 11.98
N TYR A 16 -4.23 13.29 11.94
CA TYR A 16 -4.13 12.47 13.12
C TYR A 16 -2.84 12.74 13.93
N LEU A 17 -1.69 12.88 13.26
CA LEU A 17 -0.42 13.22 13.92
C LEU A 17 -0.48 14.59 14.60
N MET A 18 -1.13 15.56 13.96
CA MET A 18 -1.29 16.89 14.56
C MET A 18 -2.25 16.90 15.75
N THR A 19 -3.44 16.31 15.58
CA THR A 19 -4.52 16.40 16.58
C THR A 19 -4.33 15.43 17.76
N SER A 20 -3.81 14.23 17.49
CA SER A 20 -3.76 13.15 18.48
C SER A 20 -2.37 12.88 19.06
N CYS A 21 -1.32 13.22 18.31
CA CYS A 21 0.07 13.00 18.73
C CYS A 21 0.82 14.30 19.05
N GLY A 22 0.22 15.48 18.79
CA GLY A 22 0.81 16.78 19.14
C GLY A 22 1.99 17.20 18.26
N PHE A 23 2.14 16.65 17.06
CA PHE A 23 3.17 17.06 16.12
C PHE A 23 2.85 18.41 15.49
N SER A 24 3.88 19.21 15.20
CA SER A 24 3.73 20.41 14.39
C SER A 24 3.44 20.05 12.92
N VAL A 25 2.83 20.97 12.17
CA VAL A 25 2.50 20.76 10.75
C VAL A 25 3.70 20.29 9.91
N PRO A 26 4.88 20.96 10.00
CA PRO A 26 6.04 20.53 9.23
C PRO A 26 6.58 19.16 9.66
N GLU A 27 6.57 18.85 10.94
CA GLU A 27 7.01 17.53 11.44
C GLU A 27 6.07 16.41 10.97
N ALA A 28 4.75 16.59 11.07
CA ALA A 28 3.77 15.62 10.59
C ALA A 28 3.96 15.34 9.08
N ASN A 29 4.15 16.39 8.27
CA ASN A 29 4.40 16.25 6.83
C ASN A 29 5.70 15.51 6.53
N ILE A 30 6.78 15.78 7.25
CA ILE A 30 8.05 15.08 7.09
C ILE A 30 7.87 13.58 7.39
N GLN A 31 7.19 13.22 8.47
CA GLN A 31 6.95 11.83 8.84
C GLN A 31 6.10 11.08 7.80
N VAL A 32 5.05 11.71 7.30
CA VAL A 32 4.19 11.12 6.27
C VAL A 32 4.94 10.94 4.95
N ASN A 33 5.75 11.92 4.55
CA ASN A 33 6.58 11.83 3.35
C ASN A 33 7.65 10.75 3.47
N LEU A 34 8.31 10.62 4.63
CA LEU A 34 9.29 9.59 4.88
C LEU A 34 8.66 8.18 4.83
N TRP A 35 7.50 8.00 5.45
CA TRP A 35 6.73 6.77 5.36
C TRP A 35 6.31 6.46 3.92
N SER A 36 5.81 7.46 3.19
CA SER A 36 5.44 7.29 1.77
C SER A 36 6.64 6.89 0.91
N ALA A 37 7.80 7.51 1.12
CA ALA A 37 9.04 7.12 0.43
C ALA A 37 9.38 5.66 0.70
N GLY A 38 9.27 5.18 1.93
CA GLY A 38 9.39 3.76 2.27
C GLY A 38 8.44 2.87 1.48
N CYS A 39 7.17 3.26 1.33
CA CYS A 39 6.17 2.55 0.55
C CYS A 39 6.46 2.50 -0.96
N TYR A 40 7.32 3.40 -1.49
CA TYR A 40 7.78 3.38 -2.88
C TYR A 40 9.08 2.59 -3.06
N VAL A 41 9.93 2.51 -2.05
CA VAL A 41 11.19 1.75 -2.11
C VAL A 41 10.97 0.26 -1.87
N MET A 42 10.08 -0.10 -0.93
CA MET A 42 9.78 -1.50 -0.58
C MET A 42 9.32 -2.39 -1.74
N PRO A 43 8.59 -1.89 -2.76
CA PRO A 43 8.24 -2.67 -3.95
C PRO A 43 9.42 -3.23 -4.74
N LEU A 44 10.59 -2.59 -4.68
CA LEU A 44 11.78 -3.13 -5.33
C LEU A 44 12.25 -4.43 -4.66
N ALA A 45 12.31 -4.44 -3.34
CA ALA A 45 12.64 -5.63 -2.57
C ALA A 45 11.55 -6.72 -2.68
N GLY A 46 10.27 -6.32 -2.63
CA GLY A 46 9.14 -7.25 -2.76
C GLY A 46 9.05 -7.89 -4.13
N GLY A 47 9.30 -7.15 -5.20
CA GLY A 47 9.37 -7.67 -6.57
C GLY A 47 10.51 -8.68 -6.73
N TRP A 48 11.70 -8.33 -6.28
CA TRP A 48 12.85 -9.25 -6.29
C TRP A 48 12.56 -10.55 -5.52
N LEU A 49 11.99 -10.45 -4.32
CA LEU A 49 11.65 -11.61 -3.50
C LEU A 49 10.58 -12.51 -4.15
N SER A 50 9.62 -11.89 -4.85
CA SER A 50 8.58 -12.59 -5.59
C SER A 50 9.14 -13.41 -6.75
N ASP A 51 10.06 -12.82 -7.50
CA ASP A 51 10.59 -13.45 -8.70
C ASP A 51 11.69 -14.48 -8.38
N ALA A 52 12.50 -14.23 -7.31
CA ALA A 52 13.64 -15.06 -6.97
C ALA A 52 13.29 -16.30 -6.11
N VAL A 53 12.32 -16.18 -5.18
CA VAL A 53 12.17 -17.18 -4.10
C VAL A 53 10.76 -17.70 -3.91
N LEU A 54 9.77 -16.82 -3.75
CA LEU A 54 8.44 -17.19 -3.25
C LEU A 54 7.41 -17.49 -4.34
N GLY A 55 7.61 -16.93 -5.54
CA GLY A 55 6.56 -16.89 -6.57
C GLY A 55 5.46 -15.86 -6.26
N ARG A 56 4.79 -15.36 -7.29
CA ARG A 56 3.87 -14.22 -7.21
C ARG A 56 2.67 -14.44 -6.28
N TYR A 57 2.07 -15.63 -6.34
CA TYR A 57 0.90 -15.95 -5.50
C TYR A 57 1.23 -15.94 -4.00
N ARG A 58 2.30 -16.65 -3.62
CA ARG A 58 2.71 -16.74 -2.21
C ARG A 58 3.16 -15.40 -1.65
N THR A 59 3.83 -14.61 -2.47
CA THR A 59 4.23 -13.24 -2.10
C THR A 59 3.01 -12.38 -1.81
N ILE A 60 2.01 -12.36 -2.69
CA ILE A 60 0.77 -11.61 -2.46
C ILE A 60 0.11 -12.05 -1.16
N LEU A 61 -0.04 -13.36 -0.95
CA LEU A 61 -0.71 -13.90 0.24
C LEU A 61 0.04 -13.53 1.54
N LEU A 62 1.35 -13.68 1.57
CA LEU A 62 2.18 -13.37 2.73
C LEU A 62 2.15 -11.87 3.05
N PHE A 63 2.41 -11.04 2.05
CA PHE A 63 2.45 -9.59 2.24
C PHE A 63 1.08 -8.97 2.50
N SER A 64 -0.01 -9.58 2.03
CA SER A 64 -1.38 -9.19 2.41
C SER A 64 -1.66 -9.43 3.89
N ASN A 65 -1.19 -10.55 4.44
CA ASN A 65 -1.30 -10.80 5.89
C ASN A 65 -0.45 -9.81 6.70
N VAL A 66 0.78 -9.54 6.26
CA VAL A 66 1.64 -8.51 6.90
C VAL A 66 0.97 -7.15 6.87
N TYR A 67 0.39 -6.76 5.73
CA TYR A 67 -0.37 -5.52 5.59
C TYR A 67 -1.56 -5.46 6.56
N ALA A 68 -2.35 -6.52 6.64
CA ALA A 68 -3.49 -6.60 7.55
C ALA A 68 -3.05 -6.48 9.03
N CYS A 69 -1.96 -7.13 9.42
CA CYS A 69 -1.37 -6.99 10.76
C CYS A 69 -0.93 -5.54 11.03
N GLY A 70 -0.29 -4.89 10.06
CA GLY A 70 0.11 -3.48 10.18
C GLY A 70 -1.09 -2.55 10.36
N MET A 71 -2.16 -2.76 9.60
CA MET A 71 -3.41 -2.01 9.77
C MET A 71 -4.05 -2.24 11.14
N ALA A 72 -4.05 -3.48 11.63
CA ALA A 72 -4.55 -3.80 12.97
C ALA A 72 -3.74 -3.09 14.07
N LEU A 73 -2.41 -3.01 13.92
CA LEU A 73 -1.54 -2.26 14.84
C LEU A 73 -1.84 -0.76 14.81
N CYS A 74 -2.09 -0.18 13.62
CA CYS A 74 -2.50 1.22 13.51
C CYS A 74 -3.83 1.48 14.23
N VAL A 75 -4.82 0.59 14.08
CA VAL A 75 -6.10 0.69 14.80
C VAL A 75 -5.88 0.54 16.31
N LEU A 76 -5.06 -0.42 16.73
CA LEU A 76 -4.74 -0.59 18.16
C LEU A 76 -4.10 0.67 18.75
N ALA A 77 -3.21 1.33 18.00
CA ALA A 77 -2.59 2.58 18.42
C ALA A 77 -3.62 3.69 18.69
N THR A 78 -4.77 3.71 18.01
CA THR A 78 -5.82 4.71 18.27
C THR A 78 -6.54 4.50 19.60
N VAL A 79 -6.61 3.28 20.08
CA VAL A 79 -7.28 2.90 21.35
C VAL A 79 -6.37 3.12 22.56
N LEU A 80 -5.05 3.13 22.37
CA LEU A 80 -4.09 3.34 23.44
C LEU A 80 -4.21 4.76 24.05
N PRO A 81 -3.98 4.90 25.37
CA PRO A 81 -3.97 6.20 26.02
C PRO A 81 -2.89 7.12 25.43
N PRO A 82 -3.12 8.46 25.44
CA PRO A 82 -2.15 9.41 24.91
C PRO A 82 -0.82 9.31 25.66
N GLY A 83 0.26 9.09 24.91
CA GLY A 83 1.62 8.92 25.45
C GLY A 83 2.57 8.33 24.41
N GLY A 84 3.84 8.17 24.81
CA GLY A 84 4.88 7.65 23.91
C GLY A 84 4.59 6.24 23.36
N GLY A 85 3.87 5.40 24.09
CA GLY A 85 3.47 4.08 23.63
C GLY A 85 2.51 4.12 22.44
N ARG A 86 1.58 5.10 22.41
CA ARG A 86 0.66 5.31 21.29
C ARG A 86 1.39 5.68 20.00
N VAL A 87 2.32 6.63 20.09
CA VAL A 87 3.13 7.08 18.96
C VAL A 87 4.01 5.94 18.46
N GLY A 88 4.66 5.20 19.37
CA GLY A 88 5.49 4.05 19.00
C GLY A 88 4.71 2.94 18.30
N ALA A 89 3.53 2.58 18.80
CA ALA A 89 2.64 1.58 18.18
C ALA A 89 2.15 2.03 16.80
N LEU A 90 1.83 3.32 16.65
CA LEU A 90 1.42 3.89 15.36
C LEU A 90 2.54 3.76 14.31
N PHE A 91 3.75 4.22 14.64
CA PHE A 91 4.88 4.13 13.72
C PHE A 91 5.26 2.67 13.41
N ALA A 92 5.24 1.78 14.40
CA ALA A 92 5.44 0.35 14.16
C ALA A 92 4.42 -0.19 13.17
N GLY A 93 3.13 0.12 13.34
CA GLY A 93 2.07 -0.26 12.41
C GLY A 93 2.30 0.30 11.00
N LEU A 94 2.67 1.57 10.89
CA LEU A 94 2.97 2.23 9.61
C LEU A 94 4.13 1.58 8.86
N TYR A 95 5.21 1.22 9.54
CA TYR A 95 6.34 0.53 8.90
C TYR A 95 5.97 -0.89 8.47
N VAL A 96 5.16 -1.61 9.26
CA VAL A 96 4.64 -2.93 8.87
C VAL A 96 3.73 -2.82 7.64
N VAL A 97 2.88 -1.78 7.56
CA VAL A 97 2.07 -1.48 6.36
C VAL A 97 2.96 -1.18 5.16
N ALA A 98 4.05 -0.41 5.32
CA ALA A 98 4.98 -0.11 4.24
C ALA A 98 5.63 -1.39 3.68
N VAL A 99 6.07 -2.30 4.55
CA VAL A 99 6.60 -3.61 4.15
C VAL A 99 5.53 -4.42 3.41
N GLY A 100 4.32 -4.52 3.96
CA GLY A 100 3.20 -5.24 3.34
C GLY A 100 2.87 -4.71 1.94
N THR A 101 2.83 -3.40 1.77
CA THR A 101 2.61 -2.74 0.47
C THR A 101 3.70 -3.12 -0.55
N GLY A 102 4.93 -3.32 -0.08
CA GLY A 102 6.08 -3.66 -0.93
C GLY A 102 5.90 -4.93 -1.75
N GLY A 103 5.35 -5.99 -1.17
CA GLY A 103 5.11 -7.25 -1.89
C GLY A 103 3.85 -7.23 -2.74
N ILE A 104 2.85 -6.43 -2.37
CA ILE A 104 1.55 -6.41 -3.06
C ILE A 104 1.63 -5.60 -4.37
N LYS A 105 2.17 -4.38 -4.31
CA LYS A 105 2.18 -3.44 -5.46
C LYS A 105 2.77 -4.02 -6.75
N PRO A 106 3.96 -4.63 -6.77
CA PRO A 106 4.54 -5.16 -8.01
C PRO A 106 3.86 -6.44 -8.47
N CYS A 107 3.36 -7.27 -7.55
CA CYS A 107 2.90 -8.61 -7.88
C CYS A 107 1.46 -8.66 -8.40
N VAL A 108 0.58 -7.73 -8.02
CA VAL A 108 -0.85 -7.80 -8.36
C VAL A 108 -1.09 -7.66 -9.86
N SER A 109 -0.47 -6.69 -10.53
CA SER A 109 -0.64 -6.48 -11.98
C SER A 109 -0.01 -7.59 -12.79
N THR A 110 1.17 -8.06 -12.39
CA THR A 110 1.88 -9.14 -13.07
C THR A 110 1.19 -10.47 -12.86
N PHE A 111 0.71 -10.78 -11.66
CA PHE A 111 -0.07 -11.98 -11.38
C PHE A 111 -1.38 -12.02 -12.19
N GLY A 112 -2.07 -10.88 -12.32
CA GLY A 112 -3.25 -10.78 -13.18
C GLY A 112 -2.92 -11.06 -14.65
N ALA A 113 -1.79 -10.57 -15.15
CA ALA A 113 -1.33 -10.80 -16.51
C ALA A 113 -0.89 -12.25 -16.77
N ASP A 114 -0.40 -12.96 -15.76
CA ASP A 114 0.02 -14.37 -15.86
C ASP A 114 -1.15 -15.36 -15.99
N GLN A 115 -2.38 -14.91 -15.71
CA GLN A 115 -3.58 -15.74 -15.91
C GLN A 115 -3.92 -15.93 -17.41
N PHE A 116 -3.34 -15.11 -18.28
CA PHE A 116 -3.58 -15.19 -19.72
C PHE A 116 -2.50 -16.04 -20.41
N ASP A 117 -2.91 -17.13 -21.04
CA ASP A 117 -2.03 -17.94 -21.88
C ASP A 117 -1.73 -17.22 -23.20
N THR A 118 -0.50 -16.70 -23.32
CA THR A 118 -0.05 -15.94 -24.50
C THR A 118 0.17 -16.78 -25.74
N SER A 119 0.05 -18.09 -25.67
CA SER A 119 0.11 -19.00 -26.82
C SER A 119 -1.14 -18.86 -27.70
N ILE A 120 -2.27 -18.40 -27.13
CA ILE A 120 -3.55 -18.23 -27.81
C ILE A 120 -3.69 -16.77 -28.26
N PRO A 121 -3.88 -16.47 -29.57
CA PRO A 121 -3.98 -15.08 -30.06
C PRO A 121 -5.12 -14.26 -29.44
N GLN A 122 -6.17 -14.93 -29.01
CA GLN A 122 -7.33 -14.31 -28.35
C GLN A 122 -6.97 -13.82 -26.95
N HIS A 123 -6.20 -14.60 -26.17
CA HIS A 123 -5.73 -14.24 -24.84
C HIS A 123 -4.73 -13.08 -24.83
N ARG A 124 -4.03 -12.83 -25.93
CA ARG A 124 -3.19 -11.62 -26.07
C ARG A 124 -4.03 -10.35 -26.08
N ARG A 125 -5.14 -10.32 -26.81
CA ARG A 125 -6.08 -9.19 -26.85
C ARG A 125 -6.75 -8.99 -25.50
N ASP A 126 -7.12 -10.08 -24.84
CA ASP A 126 -7.73 -10.05 -23.50
C ASP A 126 -6.77 -9.52 -22.45
N LYS A 127 -5.48 -9.86 -22.55
CA LYS A 127 -4.41 -9.32 -21.71
C LYS A 127 -4.23 -7.82 -21.89
N ASP A 128 -4.22 -7.33 -23.14
CA ASP A 128 -4.12 -5.90 -23.44
C ASP A 128 -5.35 -5.15 -22.92
N SER A 129 -6.54 -5.72 -23.07
CA SER A 129 -7.78 -5.19 -22.51
C SER A 129 -7.78 -5.17 -20.99
N PHE A 130 -7.22 -6.20 -20.36
CA PHE A 130 -7.04 -6.25 -18.89
C PHE A 130 -6.16 -5.12 -18.40
N PHE A 131 -5.01 -4.86 -19.03
CA PHE A 131 -4.15 -3.76 -18.66
C PHE A 131 -4.81 -2.40 -18.85
N ASN A 132 -5.49 -2.20 -19.97
CA ASN A 132 -6.23 -0.96 -20.23
C ASN A 132 -7.30 -0.71 -19.17
N LEU A 133 -8.06 -1.74 -18.81
CA LEU A 133 -9.08 -1.66 -17.77
C LEU A 133 -8.46 -1.43 -16.38
N PHE A 134 -7.41 -2.17 -16.05
CA PHE A 134 -6.72 -2.08 -14.76
C PHE A 134 -6.12 -0.68 -14.53
N TYR A 135 -5.43 -0.15 -15.53
CA TYR A 135 -4.85 1.19 -15.45
C TYR A 135 -5.92 2.28 -15.58
N GLY A 136 -6.96 2.09 -16.41
CA GLY A 136 -8.09 3.01 -16.51
C GLY A 136 -8.82 3.19 -15.18
N PHE A 137 -9.09 2.11 -14.45
CA PHE A 137 -9.66 2.19 -13.11
C PHE A 137 -8.69 2.80 -12.09
N SER A 138 -7.39 2.56 -12.23
CA SER A 138 -6.38 3.15 -11.35
C SER A 138 -6.25 4.65 -11.58
N CYS A 139 -6.22 5.11 -12.83
CA CYS A 139 -6.18 6.54 -13.18
C CYS A 139 -7.47 7.26 -12.79
N ARG A 140 -8.65 6.66 -13.01
CA ARG A 140 -9.92 7.26 -12.62
C ARG A 140 -9.99 7.55 -11.12
N LYS A 141 -9.46 6.65 -10.27
CA LYS A 141 -9.37 6.89 -8.82
C LYS A 141 -8.42 8.01 -8.47
N PHE A 142 -7.31 8.15 -9.20
CA PHE A 142 -6.36 9.24 -9.01
C PHE A 142 -7.02 10.60 -9.31
N PHE A 143 -7.76 10.70 -10.42
CA PHE A 143 -8.48 11.92 -10.78
C PHE A 143 -9.55 12.32 -9.74
N TYR A 144 -10.34 11.38 -9.23
CA TYR A 144 -11.34 11.69 -8.21
C TYR A 144 -10.74 12.19 -6.90
N HIS A 145 -9.53 11.76 -6.56
CA HIS A 145 -8.87 12.16 -5.32
C HIS A 145 -8.23 13.55 -5.40
N GLU A 146 -7.81 13.98 -6.59
CA GLU A 146 -7.14 15.27 -6.79
C GLU A 146 -8.12 16.43 -7.04
N PHE A 147 -9.37 16.12 -7.40
CA PHE A 147 -10.41 17.14 -7.69
C PHE A 147 -11.45 17.34 -6.58
N GLU A 148 -11.39 16.61 -5.48
CA GLU A 148 -12.23 16.79 -4.29
C GLU A 148 -11.53 17.62 -3.17
N ILE A 149 -10.70 18.60 -3.54
CA ILE A 149 -10.20 19.63 -2.62
C ILE A 149 -10.93 20.92 -2.88
#